data_830ba2d0631205c83757030f1ba3befe
#
_entry.id   830ba2d0631205c83757030f1ba3befe
#
_cell.length_a   1.000
_cell.length_b   1.000
_cell.length_c   1.000
_cell.angle_alpha   90.00
_cell.angle_beta   90.00
_cell.angle_gamma   90.00
#
_symmetry.space_group_name_H-M   'P 1'
#
loop_
_entity.id
_entity.type
_entity.pdbx_description
1 polymer ?
#
loop_
_entity_poly.entity_id
_entity_poly.type
_entity_poly.pdbx_seq_one_letter_code
_entity_poly.pdbx_strand_id
1 'polypeptide(L)'
;MHVAGLHKRVNVSVHEVDRAATPFLSAVDAMPPHAHVQGPKTAAAKPFSSYHIKMDDVSPPWFPWLPWYGRIALIFAGCLLGMYYISTFAWRSALRDVNGNKRLRMLRELGLPTGSVRYMFVGFFHPHSHGGGGGERVLYEAIRHHQVSDPSIVCVVYTGDIEPLDHGVTREVMLDKVKSLFGIDLDPRRITFVPLRNVHLVRDNYWPAFTLAGQAFGANRLAYEAISKL
;
A
#
# COMPACT_ATOMS: atom_id res chain seq x y z
N MET A 1 -42.81 24.52 1.94
CA MET A 1 -42.99 23.31 1.12
C MET A 1 -41.99 22.29 1.57
N HIS A 2 -42.47 21.28 2.32
CA HIS A 2 -41.71 20.17 2.86
C HIS A 2 -41.35 19.18 1.75
N VAL A 3 -40.10 18.72 1.68
CA VAL A 3 -39.78 17.45 1.09
C VAL A 3 -38.93 16.69 2.11
N ALA A 4 -39.60 15.71 2.69
CA ALA A 4 -39.06 14.77 3.68
C ALA A 4 -38.25 13.67 2.99
N GLY A 5 -37.31 13.21 3.72
CA GLY A 5 -36.33 12.16 3.59
C GLY A 5 -36.66 10.87 2.88
N LEU A 6 -35.60 10.15 2.60
CA LEU A 6 -35.56 8.68 2.59
C LEU A 6 -34.16 8.19 2.99
N HIS A 7 -34.00 7.99 4.30
CA HIS A 7 -32.95 7.16 4.84
C HIS A 7 -33.31 5.67 4.61
N LYS A 8 -32.67 5.04 3.67
CA LYS A 8 -32.76 3.59 3.50
C LYS A 8 -31.61 2.93 4.30
N ARG A 9 -31.93 2.51 5.53
CA ARG A 9 -31.08 1.60 6.30
C ARG A 9 -31.12 0.24 5.65
N VAL A 10 -29.98 -0.27 5.22
CA VAL A 10 -29.81 -1.67 4.87
C VAL A 10 -29.45 -2.41 6.16
N ASN A 11 -30.41 -3.14 6.71
CA ASN A 11 -30.21 -4.12 7.77
C ASN A 11 -29.70 -5.40 7.12
N VAL A 12 -28.45 -5.75 7.31
CA VAL A 12 -27.95 -7.09 7.02
C VAL A 12 -28.14 -7.96 8.26
N SER A 13 -29.11 -8.86 8.16
CA SER A 13 -29.39 -9.90 9.15
C SER A 13 -28.29 -10.95 9.10
N VAL A 14 -27.57 -11.09 10.23
CA VAL A 14 -26.66 -12.20 10.51
C VAL A 14 -27.50 -13.33 11.09
N HIS A 15 -28.00 -14.21 10.26
CA HIS A 15 -28.53 -15.52 10.66
C HIS A 15 -28.37 -16.45 9.46
N GLU A 16 -27.47 -17.39 9.58
CA GLU A 16 -27.55 -18.75 9.06
C GLU A 16 -26.17 -19.35 8.81
N VAL A 17 -25.51 -19.75 9.90
CA VAL A 17 -24.47 -20.79 9.86
C VAL A 17 -24.61 -21.58 11.14
N ASP A 18 -25.59 -22.50 11.15
CA ASP A 18 -25.60 -23.60 12.11
C ASP A 18 -26.55 -24.69 11.59
N ARG A 19 -26.02 -25.60 10.78
CA ARG A 19 -26.58 -26.94 10.50
C ARG A 19 -25.66 -27.76 9.64
N ALA A 20 -24.67 -28.39 10.24
CA ALA A 20 -24.13 -29.67 9.76
C ALA A 20 -23.22 -30.30 10.82
N ALA A 21 -23.82 -30.78 11.90
CA ALA A 21 -23.18 -31.76 12.77
C ALA A 21 -24.18 -32.79 13.17
N THR A 22 -23.79 -34.03 12.96
CA THR A 22 -24.36 -35.35 13.25
C THR A 22 -25.12 -36.01 12.11
N PRO A 23 -24.98 -37.38 11.89
CA PRO A 23 -24.83 -38.36 12.94
C PRO A 23 -23.73 -39.41 12.70
N PHE A 24 -22.94 -39.69 13.72
CA PHE A 24 -22.13 -40.91 13.77
C PHE A 24 -22.26 -41.56 15.14
N LEU A 25 -23.45 -42.15 15.40
CA LEU A 25 -23.72 -42.99 16.57
C LEU A 25 -24.89 -43.90 16.25
N SER A 26 -24.63 -45.05 15.62
CA SER A 26 -25.40 -46.27 15.78
C SER A 26 -24.77 -47.40 14.92
N ALA A 27 -23.79 -48.11 15.43
CA ALA A 27 -23.41 -49.42 14.97
C ALA A 27 -22.63 -50.13 16.07
N VAL A 28 -23.27 -50.31 17.22
CA VAL A 28 -22.77 -51.24 18.25
C VAL A 28 -24.02 -52.06 18.65
N ASP A 29 -24.31 -53.08 17.90
CA ASP A 29 -25.16 -54.22 18.31
C ASP A 29 -25.23 -55.19 17.12
N ALA A 30 -24.28 -56.12 17.06
CA ALA A 30 -24.42 -57.45 16.45
C ALA A 30 -23.06 -58.18 16.55
N MET A 31 -22.73 -58.73 17.72
CA MET A 31 -21.70 -59.73 17.83
C MET A 31 -22.37 -61.07 18.17
N PRO A 32 -22.22 -62.13 17.34
CA PRO A 32 -22.65 -63.46 17.69
C PRO A 32 -21.70 -64.10 18.69
N PRO A 33 -22.19 -64.92 19.65
CA PRO A 33 -21.36 -65.60 20.62
C PRO A 33 -20.76 -66.89 20.00
N HIS A 34 -19.56 -67.25 20.48
CA HIS A 34 -18.80 -68.46 20.23
C HIS A 34 -17.87 -68.50 19.03
N ALA A 35 -16.68 -67.94 19.22
CA ALA A 35 -15.47 -68.38 18.53
C ALA A 35 -14.41 -68.81 19.55
N HIS A 36 -14.07 -70.06 19.44
CA HIS A 36 -13.07 -70.77 20.27
C HIS A 36 -11.69 -70.11 20.13
N VAL A 37 -11.17 -69.53 21.22
CA VAL A 37 -9.84 -68.89 21.26
C VAL A 37 -8.83 -70.01 21.36
N GLN A 38 -8.14 -70.28 20.26
CA GLN A 38 -6.87 -71.01 20.29
C GLN A 38 -5.77 -70.07 20.72
N GLY A 39 -5.07 -70.38 21.83
CA GLY A 39 -4.00 -69.58 22.36
C GLY A 39 -2.83 -69.38 21.36
N PRO A 40 -2.20 -68.23 21.39
CA PRO A 40 -1.08 -67.97 20.50
C PRO A 40 0.14 -68.82 20.88
N LYS A 41 0.66 -69.60 19.90
CA LYS A 41 1.95 -70.26 19.98
C LYS A 41 3.01 -69.19 20.25
N THR A 42 3.75 -69.40 21.35
CA THR A 42 4.93 -68.59 21.73
C THR A 42 5.96 -68.61 20.60
N ALA A 43 5.95 -67.62 19.79
CA ALA A 43 7.02 -67.33 18.85
C ALA A 43 8.18 -66.73 19.63
N ALA A 44 9.34 -67.38 19.53
CA ALA A 44 10.57 -66.97 20.15
C ALA A 44 10.88 -65.52 19.85
N ALA A 45 11.08 -64.70 20.88
CA ALA A 45 11.45 -63.30 20.77
C ALA A 45 12.75 -63.20 19.97
N LYS A 46 12.70 -62.61 18.79
CA LYS A 46 13.89 -62.20 18.06
C LYS A 46 14.64 -61.16 18.87
N PRO A 47 15.99 -61.27 18.98
CA PRO A 47 16.77 -60.30 19.73
C PRO A 47 16.56 -58.91 19.12
N PHE A 48 16.40 -57.92 20.01
CA PHE A 48 16.26 -56.52 19.71
C PHE A 48 17.48 -56.07 18.88
N SER A 49 17.34 -56.16 17.56
CA SER A 49 18.32 -55.62 16.63
C SER A 49 18.29 -54.11 16.81
N SER A 50 19.37 -53.55 17.30
CA SER A 50 19.58 -52.11 17.38
C SER A 50 19.40 -51.52 15.99
N TYR A 51 18.23 -50.91 15.78
CA TYR A 51 18.00 -50.11 14.61
C TYR A 51 18.88 -48.86 14.74
N HIS A 52 20.05 -48.91 14.12
CA HIS A 52 20.79 -47.72 13.79
C HIS A 52 19.90 -46.93 12.82
N ILE A 53 19.11 -45.98 13.36
CA ILE A 53 18.45 -45.00 12.56
C ILE A 53 19.58 -44.13 11.96
N LYS A 54 19.94 -44.39 10.71
CA LYS A 54 20.75 -43.47 9.93
C LYS A 54 19.99 -42.15 9.89
N MET A 55 20.53 -41.12 10.54
CA MET A 55 19.97 -39.77 10.54
C MET A 55 19.97 -39.11 9.15
N ASP A 56 20.44 -39.81 8.15
CA ASP A 56 20.63 -39.28 6.80
C ASP A 56 19.35 -39.21 5.97
N ASP A 57 18.22 -39.80 6.45
CA ASP A 57 16.97 -39.92 5.67
C ASP A 57 15.78 -39.20 6.24
N VAL A 58 15.96 -38.26 7.20
CA VAL A 58 14.86 -37.40 7.63
C VAL A 58 14.77 -36.20 6.69
N SER A 59 14.43 -36.47 5.45
CA SER A 59 13.98 -35.40 4.56
C SER A 59 12.60 -34.94 5.04
N PRO A 60 12.40 -33.67 5.39
CA PRO A 60 11.07 -33.17 5.75
C PRO A 60 10.09 -33.43 4.61
N PRO A 61 8.84 -33.88 4.90
CA PRO A 61 7.92 -34.46 3.92
C PRO A 61 7.38 -33.47 2.85
N TRP A 62 7.77 -32.21 2.92
CA TRP A 62 7.19 -31.14 2.11
C TRP A 62 7.74 -31.08 0.67
N PHE A 63 9.04 -31.41 0.45
CA PHE A 63 9.65 -31.38 -0.88
C PHE A 63 10.73 -32.47 -1.03
N PRO A 64 10.36 -33.76 -1.11
CA PRO A 64 11.33 -34.88 -1.17
C PRO A 64 12.17 -34.88 -2.46
N TRP A 65 11.69 -34.22 -3.52
CA TRP A 65 12.36 -34.13 -4.82
C TRP A 65 13.34 -32.95 -4.95
N LEU A 66 13.37 -32.05 -3.96
CA LEU A 66 14.24 -30.87 -4.03
C LEU A 66 15.60 -31.20 -3.36
N PRO A 67 16.72 -31.12 -4.08
CA PRO A 67 18.04 -31.35 -3.53
C PRO A 67 18.35 -30.34 -2.41
N TRP A 68 19.23 -30.71 -1.47
CA TRP A 68 19.53 -29.92 -0.26
C TRP A 68 19.87 -28.43 -0.55
N TYR A 69 20.62 -28.17 -1.64
CA TYR A 69 20.95 -26.82 -2.08
C TYR A 69 19.70 -26.02 -2.52
N GLY A 70 18.69 -26.67 -3.10
CA GLY A 70 17.43 -26.02 -3.44
C GLY A 70 16.64 -25.57 -2.22
N ARG A 71 16.69 -26.34 -1.13
CA ARG A 71 16.07 -25.97 0.16
C ARG A 71 16.76 -24.77 0.78
N ILE A 72 18.10 -24.74 0.77
CA ILE A 72 18.88 -23.59 1.23
C ILE A 72 18.56 -22.35 0.39
N ALA A 73 18.47 -22.49 -0.93
CA ALA A 73 18.10 -21.39 -1.82
C ALA A 73 16.71 -20.82 -1.51
N LEU A 74 15.72 -21.68 -1.25
CA LEU A 74 14.37 -21.24 -0.85
C LEU A 74 14.36 -20.52 0.50
N ILE A 75 15.09 -21.04 1.51
CA ILE A 75 15.22 -20.37 2.81
C ILE A 75 15.88 -19.01 2.63
N PHE A 76 16.96 -18.94 1.86
CA PHE A 76 17.66 -17.69 1.58
C PHE A 76 16.77 -16.68 0.83
N ALA A 77 16.04 -17.14 -0.19
CA ALA A 77 15.08 -16.31 -0.90
C ALA A 77 13.96 -15.79 0.03
N GLY A 78 13.46 -16.66 0.92
CA GLY A 78 12.47 -16.27 1.94
C GLY A 78 13.02 -15.23 2.92
N CYS A 79 14.26 -15.39 3.37
CA CYS A 79 14.94 -14.40 4.22
C CYS A 79 15.13 -13.06 3.52
N LEU A 80 15.55 -13.06 2.26
CA LEU A 80 15.70 -11.83 1.47
C LEU A 80 14.36 -11.12 1.28
N LEU A 81 13.31 -11.88 0.96
CA LEU A 81 11.96 -11.36 0.82
C LEU A 81 11.45 -10.78 2.15
N GLY A 82 11.66 -11.49 3.26
CA GLY A 82 11.32 -11.01 4.61
C GLY A 82 12.06 -9.72 4.96
N MET A 83 13.37 -9.66 4.72
CA MET A 83 14.19 -8.47 4.92
C MET A 83 13.70 -7.29 4.07
N TYR A 84 13.33 -7.54 2.82
CA TYR A 84 12.76 -6.52 1.94
C TYR A 84 11.45 -5.97 2.51
N TYR A 85 10.51 -6.82 2.95
CA TYR A 85 9.25 -6.38 3.55
C TYR A 85 9.45 -5.62 4.86
N ILE A 86 10.32 -6.09 5.74
CA ILE A 86 10.64 -5.42 7.00
C ILE A 86 11.26 -4.04 6.71
N SER A 87 12.21 -3.96 5.78
CA SER A 87 12.85 -2.72 5.38
C SER A 87 11.85 -1.71 4.81
N THR A 88 10.96 -2.16 3.90
CA THR A 88 9.94 -1.28 3.32
C THR A 88 8.91 -0.83 4.37
N PHE A 89 8.56 -1.70 5.31
CA PHE A 89 7.65 -1.33 6.42
C PHE A 89 8.30 -0.29 7.34
N ALA A 90 9.54 -0.53 7.79
CA ALA A 90 10.29 0.40 8.63
C ALA A 90 10.49 1.76 7.95
N TRP A 91 10.83 1.73 6.65
CA TRP A 91 10.93 2.93 5.82
C TRP A 91 9.61 3.73 5.79
N ARG A 92 8.50 3.05 5.49
CA ARG A 92 7.17 3.70 5.46
C ARG A 92 6.79 4.30 6.81
N SER A 93 7.13 3.62 7.90
CA SER A 93 6.90 4.13 9.25
C SER A 93 7.70 5.40 9.52
N ALA A 94 9.01 5.36 9.25
CA ALA A 94 9.89 6.52 9.41
C ALA A 94 9.46 7.72 8.54
N LEU A 95 9.02 7.47 7.29
CA LEU A 95 8.49 8.54 6.43
C LEU A 95 7.21 9.16 7.01
N ARG A 96 6.31 8.38 7.62
CA ARG A 96 5.09 8.91 8.23
C ARG A 96 5.40 9.88 9.36
N ASP A 97 6.37 9.56 10.21
CA ASP A 97 6.75 10.40 11.35
C ASP A 97 7.39 11.71 10.88
N VAL A 98 8.32 11.61 9.95
CA VAL A 98 8.97 12.79 9.35
C VAL A 98 7.95 13.68 8.64
N ASN A 99 7.03 13.08 7.88
CA ASN A 99 6.03 13.80 7.12
C ASN A 99 4.97 14.43 8.04
N GLY A 100 4.67 13.84 9.19
CA GLY A 100 3.79 14.45 10.19
C GLY A 100 4.24 15.84 10.61
N ASN A 101 5.54 16.00 10.90
CA ASN A 101 6.12 17.29 11.26
C ASN A 101 6.11 18.30 10.10
N LYS A 102 6.31 17.84 8.87
CA LYS A 102 6.25 18.71 7.67
C LYS A 102 4.82 19.20 7.42
N ARG A 103 3.82 18.33 7.54
CA ARG A 103 2.40 18.70 7.44
C ARG A 103 2.01 19.76 8.44
N LEU A 104 2.43 19.63 9.69
CA LEU A 104 2.21 20.67 10.71
C LEU A 104 2.85 22.00 10.34
N ARG A 105 4.04 21.99 9.76
CA ARG A 105 4.70 23.20 9.24
C ARG A 105 3.88 23.83 8.12
N MET A 106 3.48 23.05 7.11
CA MET A 106 2.63 23.54 6.02
C MET A 106 1.32 24.16 6.51
N LEU A 107 0.64 23.54 7.49
CA LEU A 107 -0.57 24.12 8.06
C LEU A 107 -0.31 25.49 8.71
N ARG A 108 0.81 25.66 9.41
CA ARG A 108 1.20 26.97 9.98
C ARG A 108 1.49 28.00 8.89
N GLU A 109 2.20 27.62 7.84
CA GLU A 109 2.51 28.49 6.68
C GLU A 109 1.23 28.93 5.95
N LEU A 110 0.21 28.07 5.91
CA LEU A 110 -1.11 28.37 5.33
C LEU A 110 -2.03 29.15 6.29
N GLY A 111 -1.60 29.36 7.55
CA GLY A 111 -2.41 30.03 8.56
C GLY A 111 -3.61 29.21 9.03
N LEU A 112 -3.56 27.89 8.91
CA LEU A 112 -4.63 26.99 9.31
C LEU A 112 -4.47 26.55 10.77
N PRO A 113 -5.57 26.41 11.56
CA PRO A 113 -5.53 26.00 12.95
C PRO A 113 -5.03 24.56 13.08
N THR A 114 -3.99 24.33 13.90
CA THR A 114 -3.32 23.02 14.03
C THR A 114 -3.86 22.13 15.16
N GLY A 115 -4.84 22.55 15.91
CA GLY A 115 -5.25 21.83 17.13
C GLY A 115 -6.67 21.26 17.15
N SER A 116 -7.61 21.84 16.41
CA SER A 116 -9.04 21.51 16.52
C SER A 116 -9.61 20.76 15.31
N VAL A 117 -8.96 20.85 14.16
CA VAL A 117 -9.42 20.25 12.91
C VAL A 117 -8.36 19.27 12.39
N ARG A 118 -8.80 18.07 12.04
CA ARG A 118 -7.96 17.09 11.37
C ARG A 118 -7.98 17.35 9.87
N TYR A 119 -6.91 17.93 9.35
CA TYR A 119 -6.78 18.16 7.91
C TYR A 119 -6.34 16.90 7.17
N MET A 120 -6.97 16.66 6.02
CA MET A 120 -6.58 15.65 5.06
C MET A 120 -5.76 16.30 3.93
N PHE A 121 -4.58 15.73 3.64
CA PHE A 121 -3.73 16.21 2.55
C PHE A 121 -3.96 15.37 1.31
N VAL A 122 -4.33 16.02 0.21
CA VAL A 122 -4.48 15.40 -1.11
C VAL A 122 -3.37 15.88 -2.01
N GLY A 123 -2.48 14.97 -2.44
CA GLY A 123 -1.35 15.28 -3.30
C GLY A 123 -1.68 15.11 -4.78
N PHE A 124 -1.41 16.13 -5.58
CA PHE A 124 -1.49 16.11 -7.04
C PHE A 124 -0.08 16.15 -7.62
N PHE A 125 0.26 15.13 -8.39
CA PHE A 125 1.55 15.06 -9.04
C PHE A 125 1.43 15.53 -10.49
N HIS A 126 1.87 16.77 -10.73
CA HIS A 126 1.82 17.39 -12.06
C HIS A 126 3.11 18.16 -12.33
N PRO A 127 4.12 17.55 -12.97
CA PRO A 127 5.45 18.14 -13.14
C PRO A 127 5.45 19.50 -13.86
N HIS A 128 4.48 19.75 -14.73
CA HIS A 128 4.33 20.98 -15.52
C HIS A 128 2.97 21.63 -15.27
N SER A 129 2.81 22.29 -14.13
CA SER A 129 1.53 22.88 -13.72
C SER A 129 1.31 24.32 -14.21
N HIS A 130 2.30 24.93 -14.86
CA HIS A 130 2.28 26.32 -15.34
C HIS A 130 1.97 26.44 -16.84
N GLY A 131 1.80 25.35 -17.58
CA GLY A 131 1.69 25.35 -19.04
C GLY A 131 0.47 26.04 -19.61
N GLY A 132 -0.68 25.92 -18.97
CA GLY A 132 -1.95 26.49 -19.44
C GLY A 132 -2.70 25.61 -20.44
N GLY A 133 -2.37 24.31 -20.52
CA GLY A 133 -3.03 23.33 -21.38
C GLY A 133 -4.27 22.70 -20.77
N GLY A 134 -4.82 21.71 -21.49
CA GLY A 134 -6.02 20.99 -21.05
C GLY A 134 -5.78 20.14 -19.78
N GLY A 135 -4.56 19.60 -19.60
CA GLY A 135 -4.18 18.82 -18.44
C GLY A 135 -4.19 19.64 -17.16
N GLU A 136 -3.67 20.86 -17.23
CA GLU A 136 -3.66 21.80 -16.12
C GLU A 136 -5.07 22.23 -15.72
N ARG A 137 -5.94 22.43 -16.71
CA ARG A 137 -7.35 22.74 -16.44
C ARG A 137 -8.02 21.62 -15.65
N VAL A 138 -7.80 20.36 -16.04
CA VAL A 138 -8.34 19.20 -15.32
C VAL A 138 -7.78 19.14 -13.90
N LEU A 139 -6.47 19.39 -13.71
CA LEU A 139 -5.83 19.45 -12.40
C LEU A 139 -6.52 20.47 -11.50
N TYR A 140 -6.66 21.70 -11.96
CA TYR A 140 -7.20 22.80 -11.14
C TYR A 140 -8.71 22.66 -10.88
N GLU A 141 -9.48 22.07 -11.82
CA GLU A 141 -10.87 21.70 -11.56
C GLU A 141 -10.99 20.59 -10.51
N ALA A 142 -10.10 19.60 -10.54
CA ALA A 142 -10.06 18.56 -9.50
C ALA A 142 -9.73 19.16 -8.12
N ILE A 143 -8.78 20.09 -8.05
CA ILE A 143 -8.44 20.80 -6.81
C ILE A 143 -9.65 21.60 -6.31
N ARG A 144 -10.31 22.36 -7.19
CA ARG A 144 -11.52 23.12 -6.85
C ARG A 144 -12.61 22.19 -6.31
N HIS A 145 -12.83 21.07 -6.98
CA HIS A 145 -13.81 20.08 -6.52
C HIS A 145 -13.52 19.61 -5.09
N HIS A 146 -12.27 19.26 -4.77
CA HIS A 146 -11.89 18.85 -3.42
C HIS A 146 -12.07 19.98 -2.39
N GLN A 147 -11.72 21.20 -2.73
CA GLN A 147 -11.89 22.35 -1.84
C GLN A 147 -13.36 22.68 -1.57
N VAL A 148 -14.25 22.46 -2.55
CA VAL A 148 -15.69 22.68 -2.38
C VAL A 148 -16.35 21.54 -1.62
N SER A 149 -15.91 20.30 -1.86
CA SER A 149 -16.52 19.10 -1.27
C SER A 149 -16.23 18.96 0.22
N ASP A 150 -15.03 19.33 0.67
CA ASP A 150 -14.64 19.19 2.08
C ASP A 150 -13.69 20.32 2.51
N PRO A 151 -14.10 21.17 3.49
CA PRO A 151 -13.26 22.24 4.01
C PRO A 151 -12.03 21.78 4.77
N SER A 152 -11.94 20.50 5.15
CA SER A 152 -10.77 19.92 5.82
C SER A 152 -9.68 19.46 4.86
N ILE A 153 -9.90 19.51 3.55
CA ILE A 153 -8.92 19.10 2.55
C ILE A 153 -7.94 20.21 2.24
N VAL A 154 -6.65 19.91 2.33
CA VAL A 154 -5.54 20.73 1.86
C VAL A 154 -4.91 20.05 0.64
N CYS A 155 -4.91 20.77 -0.49
CA CYS A 155 -4.35 20.28 -1.73
C CYS A 155 -2.85 20.61 -1.84
N VAL A 156 -2.03 19.62 -2.18
CA VAL A 156 -0.59 19.75 -2.38
C VAL A 156 -0.25 19.43 -3.82
N VAL A 157 0.26 20.42 -4.57
CA VAL A 157 0.64 20.23 -5.96
C VAL A 157 2.15 20.08 -6.06
N TYR A 158 2.60 18.93 -6.52
CA TYR A 158 4.01 18.65 -6.79
C TYR A 158 4.31 19.09 -8.23
N THR A 159 5.13 20.12 -8.38
CA THR A 159 5.46 20.71 -9.69
C THR A 159 6.93 21.00 -9.85
N GLY A 160 7.43 20.95 -11.09
CA GLY A 160 8.79 21.35 -11.42
C GLY A 160 8.89 22.80 -11.92
N ASP A 161 7.77 23.53 -12.02
CA ASP A 161 7.74 24.88 -12.58
C ASP A 161 8.06 25.96 -11.54
N ILE A 162 8.10 25.59 -10.26
CA ILE A 162 8.47 26.49 -9.16
C ILE A 162 9.88 26.12 -8.72
N GLU A 163 10.86 26.91 -9.12
CA GLU A 163 12.21 26.77 -8.59
C GLU A 163 12.36 27.59 -7.31
N PRO A 164 12.98 27.01 -6.25
CA PRO A 164 13.12 27.71 -4.97
C PRO A 164 14.02 28.96 -5.03
N LEU A 165 14.73 29.16 -6.13
CA LEU A 165 15.78 30.17 -6.32
C LEU A 165 15.51 31.15 -7.47
N ASP A 166 14.49 30.91 -8.31
CA ASP A 166 14.21 31.79 -9.43
C ASP A 166 13.04 32.71 -9.10
N HIS A 167 13.27 33.99 -9.24
CA HIS A 167 12.46 35.12 -8.76
C HIS A 167 11.08 35.28 -9.43
N GLY A 168 10.50 34.22 -10.03
CA GLY A 168 9.40 34.43 -10.96
C GLY A 168 8.05 33.86 -10.54
N VAL A 169 7.98 32.64 -10.02
CA VAL A 169 6.68 31.96 -9.88
C VAL A 169 6.37 31.68 -8.42
N THR A 170 5.70 32.66 -7.80
CA THR A 170 5.15 32.48 -6.45
C THR A 170 3.80 31.76 -6.51
N ARG A 171 3.30 31.29 -5.36
CA ARG A 171 1.97 30.68 -5.23
C ARG A 171 0.89 31.62 -5.77
N GLU A 172 0.97 32.89 -5.44
CA GLU A 172 0.02 33.93 -5.84
C GLU A 172 -0.02 34.06 -7.37
N VAL A 173 1.14 34.14 -8.02
CA VAL A 173 1.25 34.22 -9.49
C VAL A 173 0.63 33.00 -10.17
N MET A 174 0.81 31.80 -9.58
CA MET A 174 0.18 30.57 -10.08
C MET A 174 -1.34 30.64 -9.99
N LEU A 175 -1.87 31.08 -8.85
CA LEU A 175 -3.32 31.18 -8.63
C LEU A 175 -3.96 32.25 -9.52
N ASP A 176 -3.32 33.39 -9.68
CA ASP A 176 -3.79 34.47 -10.58
C ASP A 176 -3.80 33.97 -12.03
N LYS A 177 -2.78 33.22 -12.43
CA LYS A 177 -2.75 32.65 -13.77
C LYS A 177 -3.88 31.64 -13.98
N VAL A 178 -4.13 30.76 -13.02
CA VAL A 178 -5.22 29.79 -13.06
C VAL A 178 -6.58 30.49 -13.19
N LYS A 179 -6.77 31.52 -12.40
CA LYS A 179 -7.99 32.34 -12.47
C LYS A 179 -8.16 33.04 -13.83
N SER A 180 -7.08 33.62 -14.36
CA SER A 180 -7.12 34.33 -15.63
C SER A 180 -7.32 33.43 -16.85
N LEU A 181 -6.66 32.26 -16.87
CA LEU A 181 -6.70 31.32 -18.01
C LEU A 181 -7.93 30.41 -18.01
N PHE A 182 -8.32 29.96 -16.85
CA PHE A 182 -9.37 28.93 -16.74
C PHE A 182 -10.65 29.42 -16.09
N GLY A 183 -10.64 30.60 -15.48
CA GLY A 183 -11.80 31.13 -14.72
C GLY A 183 -12.04 30.36 -13.42
N ILE A 184 -11.04 29.61 -12.92
CA ILE A 184 -11.14 28.78 -11.73
C ILE A 184 -10.67 29.59 -10.53
N ASP A 185 -11.53 29.75 -9.55
CA ASP A 185 -11.21 30.40 -8.27
C ASP A 185 -10.89 29.37 -7.22
N LEU A 186 -9.69 29.42 -6.64
CA LEU A 186 -9.16 28.47 -5.65
C LEU A 186 -8.91 29.18 -4.33
N ASP A 187 -9.19 28.50 -3.23
CA ASP A 187 -8.85 28.99 -1.89
C ASP A 187 -7.32 28.92 -1.66
N PRO A 188 -6.63 30.08 -1.58
CA PRO A 188 -5.18 30.11 -1.42
C PRO A 188 -4.71 29.55 -0.08
N ARG A 189 -5.58 29.48 0.95
CA ARG A 189 -5.24 28.91 2.25
C ARG A 189 -5.22 27.39 2.27
N ARG A 190 -5.83 26.73 1.27
CA ARG A 190 -5.96 25.28 1.20
C ARG A 190 -5.24 24.66 0.01
N ILE A 191 -4.29 25.39 -0.55
CA ILE A 191 -3.42 24.89 -1.61
C ILE A 191 -1.98 25.28 -1.34
N THR A 192 -1.06 24.34 -1.56
CA THR A 192 0.37 24.59 -1.52
C THR A 192 1.07 23.91 -2.69
N PHE A 193 2.16 24.50 -3.15
CA PHE A 193 2.98 23.96 -4.23
C PHE A 193 4.31 23.47 -3.66
N VAL A 194 4.69 22.27 -4.02
CA VAL A 194 5.94 21.65 -3.61
C VAL A 194 6.84 21.49 -4.82
N PRO A 195 7.97 22.22 -4.88
CA PRO A 195 8.88 22.17 -6.02
C PRO A 195 9.57 20.81 -6.14
N LEU A 196 9.58 20.25 -7.36
CA LEU A 196 10.31 19.03 -7.73
C LEU A 196 11.59 19.41 -8.48
N ARG A 197 12.75 18.95 -7.99
CA ARG A 197 14.06 19.27 -8.59
C ARG A 197 14.43 18.34 -9.75
N ASN A 198 13.98 17.08 -9.67
CA ASN A 198 14.40 16.03 -10.61
C ASN A 198 13.49 15.90 -11.85
N VAL A 199 12.69 16.91 -12.18
CA VAL A 199 11.75 16.88 -13.33
C VAL A 199 12.50 16.68 -14.66
N HIS A 200 13.74 17.14 -14.78
CA HIS A 200 14.56 16.96 -15.98
C HIS A 200 14.77 15.48 -16.34
N LEU A 201 14.72 14.55 -15.36
CA LEU A 201 14.90 13.12 -15.58
C LEU A 201 13.75 12.44 -16.37
N VAL A 202 12.59 13.07 -16.44
CA VAL A 202 11.44 12.54 -17.19
C VAL A 202 11.27 13.19 -18.58
N ARG A 203 12.16 14.12 -18.93
CA ARG A 203 12.14 14.77 -20.25
C ARG A 203 12.70 13.85 -21.34
N ASP A 204 12.10 13.88 -22.52
CA ASP A 204 12.46 13.01 -23.65
C ASP A 204 13.92 13.20 -24.09
N ASN A 205 14.38 14.45 -24.10
CA ASN A 205 15.71 14.83 -24.57
C ASN A 205 16.83 14.61 -23.56
N TYR A 206 16.51 14.19 -22.34
CA TYR A 206 17.53 13.95 -21.30
C TYR A 206 18.28 12.63 -21.53
N TRP A 207 17.63 11.63 -22.11
CA TRP A 207 18.16 10.29 -22.30
C TRP A 207 18.48 10.03 -23.78
N PRO A 208 19.79 10.06 -24.18
CA PRO A 208 20.15 9.87 -25.59
C PRO A 208 19.95 8.44 -26.08
N ALA A 209 19.92 7.44 -25.18
CA ALA A 209 19.65 6.03 -25.47
C ALA A 209 18.81 5.42 -24.35
N PHE A 210 18.07 4.35 -24.67
CA PHE A 210 17.17 3.67 -23.72
C PHE A 210 16.16 4.60 -23.06
N THR A 211 15.62 5.55 -23.80
CA THR A 211 14.74 6.62 -23.35
C THR A 211 13.64 6.13 -22.41
N LEU A 212 12.95 5.04 -22.78
CA LEU A 212 11.86 4.48 -21.96
C LEU A 212 12.34 3.98 -20.59
N ALA A 213 13.47 3.27 -20.55
CA ALA A 213 14.04 2.77 -19.31
C ALA A 213 14.56 3.92 -18.45
N GLY A 214 15.19 4.91 -19.08
CA GLY A 214 15.66 6.13 -18.42
C GLY A 214 14.51 6.94 -17.82
N GLN A 215 13.44 7.14 -18.55
CA GLN A 215 12.24 7.81 -18.08
C GLN A 215 11.55 7.04 -16.93
N ALA A 216 11.51 5.72 -17.01
CA ALA A 216 10.98 4.88 -15.91
C ALA A 216 11.81 5.04 -14.63
N PHE A 217 13.13 5.08 -14.75
CA PHE A 217 14.03 5.38 -13.61
C PHE A 217 13.81 6.80 -13.09
N GLY A 218 13.74 7.79 -14.00
CA GLY A 218 13.46 9.19 -13.67
C GLY A 218 12.13 9.37 -12.94
N ALA A 219 11.07 8.69 -13.40
CA ALA A 219 9.76 8.71 -12.76
C ALA A 219 9.79 8.13 -11.34
N ASN A 220 10.50 7.01 -11.12
CA ASN A 220 10.70 6.45 -9.79
C ASN A 220 11.45 7.42 -8.86
N ARG A 221 12.51 8.06 -9.37
CA ARG A 221 13.29 9.04 -8.61
C ARG A 221 12.47 10.26 -8.23
N LEU A 222 11.63 10.72 -9.16
CA LEU A 222 10.74 11.86 -8.96
C LEU A 222 9.63 11.55 -7.96
N ALA A 223 9.03 10.35 -8.05
CA ALA A 223 8.03 9.87 -7.08
C ALA A 223 8.63 9.78 -5.67
N TYR A 224 9.85 9.26 -5.55
CA TYR A 224 10.59 9.22 -4.29
C TYR A 224 10.80 10.63 -3.70
N GLU A 225 11.23 11.59 -4.54
CA GLU A 225 11.38 12.99 -4.14
C GLU A 225 10.05 13.56 -3.63
N ALA A 226 8.95 13.35 -4.35
CA ALA A 226 7.63 13.82 -3.95
C ALA A 226 7.21 13.27 -2.57
N ILE A 227 7.33 11.94 -2.37
CA ILE A 227 7.00 11.29 -1.10
C ILE A 227 7.88 11.79 0.05
N SER A 228 9.16 12.08 -0.22
CA SER A 228 10.09 12.56 0.79
C SER A 228 9.88 14.02 1.21
N LYS A 229 9.11 14.80 0.45
CA LYS A 229 8.86 16.23 0.71
C LYS A 229 7.57 16.52 1.45
N LEU A 230 6.70 15.53 1.59
CA LEU A 230 5.40 15.73 2.24
C LEU A 230 5.45 15.59 3.76
#